data_4d878a0e2b86b39d1f755584a9ec3472
#
_entry.id   4d878a0e2b86b39d1f755584a9ec3472
#
_cell.length_a   1.000
_cell.length_b   1.000
_cell.length_c   1.000
_cell.angle_alpha   90.00
_cell.angle_beta   90.00
_cell.angle_gamma   90.00
#
_symmetry.space_group_name_H-M   'P 1'
#
loop_
_entity.id
_entity.type
_entity.pdbx_description
1 polymer ?
#
loop_
_entity_poly.entity_id
_entity_poly.type
_entity_poly.pdbx_seq_one_letter_code
_entity_poly.pdbx_strand_id
1 'polypeptide(L)'
;MRKAFAVITVLALFLAATPAMAGGQSAVKEARQGTAKFHQISHAEASGYGSTLDLLGCFENPGVGGMGLHYLNAGLLDGTVEAGEPEALVYEMRADGQLKLVGLEYLVPAELVDPTNPPQLFGRHFHPHPILPFWIMHAWIWRPNPSGMFMDWNPNVALCPEGVPVFGS
;
A
#
# COMPACT_ATOMS: atom_id res chain seq x y z
N MET A 1 -59.23 40.70 6.85
CA MET A 1 -57.94 40.41 6.20
C MET A 1 -57.19 39.39 7.06
N ARG A 2 -57.16 38.11 6.66
CA ARG A 2 -56.45 37.04 7.41
C ARG A 2 -55.10 36.86 6.74
N LYS A 3 -54.02 37.13 7.49
CA LYS A 3 -52.64 36.87 7.02
C LYS A 3 -52.30 35.39 7.25
N ALA A 4 -52.04 34.64 6.17
CA ALA A 4 -51.52 33.28 6.24
C ALA A 4 -50.02 33.34 6.43
N PHE A 5 -49.50 32.68 7.49
CA PHE A 5 -48.09 32.45 7.68
C PHE A 5 -47.72 31.09 7.05
N ALA A 6 -46.83 31.11 6.06
CA ALA A 6 -46.26 29.90 5.49
C ALA A 6 -45.12 29.44 6.36
N VAL A 7 -45.21 28.24 6.92
CA VAL A 7 -44.14 27.58 7.64
C VAL A 7 -43.27 26.83 6.61
N ILE A 8 -42.02 27.28 6.42
CA ILE A 8 -41.05 26.61 5.58
C ILE A 8 -40.34 25.58 6.44
N THR A 9 -40.65 24.30 6.23
CA THR A 9 -39.95 23.20 6.89
C THR A 9 -38.67 22.91 6.10
N VAL A 10 -37.50 23.26 6.66
CA VAL A 10 -36.18 22.90 6.11
C VAL A 10 -35.90 21.45 6.48
N LEU A 11 -35.94 20.57 5.49
CA LEU A 11 -35.55 19.17 5.64
C LEU A 11 -34.02 19.08 5.58
N ALA A 12 -33.35 18.92 6.74
CA ALA A 12 -31.93 18.66 6.80
C ALA A 12 -31.65 17.21 6.40
N LEU A 13 -31.07 17.02 5.21
CA LEU A 13 -30.54 15.73 4.78
C LEU A 13 -29.23 15.46 5.55
N PHE A 14 -29.28 14.60 6.57
CA PHE A 14 -28.08 14.02 7.16
C PHE A 14 -27.55 12.93 6.22
N LEU A 15 -26.45 13.22 5.49
CA LEU A 15 -25.67 12.16 4.85
C LEU A 15 -24.96 11.38 5.95
N ALA A 16 -25.47 10.21 6.29
CA ALA A 16 -24.77 9.25 7.13
C ALA A 16 -23.59 8.69 6.32
N ALA A 17 -22.35 9.05 6.72
CA ALA A 17 -21.15 8.40 6.19
C ALA A 17 -21.19 6.91 6.52
N THR A 18 -21.06 6.06 5.50
CA THR A 18 -21.10 4.60 5.68
C THR A 18 -19.91 4.13 6.51
N PRO A 19 -20.08 3.18 7.46
CA PRO A 19 -19.02 2.75 8.38
C PRO A 19 -17.76 2.16 7.69
N ALA A 20 -17.89 1.64 6.48
CA ALA A 20 -16.75 1.12 5.69
C ALA A 20 -15.72 2.18 5.29
N MET A 21 -16.16 3.42 5.07
CA MET A 21 -15.23 4.54 4.75
C MET A 21 -14.43 4.98 5.98
N ALA A 22 -15.02 4.91 7.17
CA ALA A 22 -14.33 5.27 8.42
C ALA A 22 -13.23 4.27 8.78
N GLY A 23 -13.45 2.96 8.55
CA GLY A 23 -12.45 1.91 8.79
C GLY A 23 -11.21 2.04 7.90
N GLY A 24 -11.40 2.35 6.61
CA GLY A 24 -10.29 2.53 5.66
C GLY A 24 -9.39 3.72 6.02
N GLN A 25 -9.95 4.84 6.47
CA GLN A 25 -9.17 6.02 6.87
C GLN A 25 -8.38 5.79 8.16
N SER A 26 -8.93 5.07 9.13
CA SER A 26 -8.21 4.72 10.36
C SER A 26 -7.04 3.80 10.08
N ALA A 27 -7.19 2.79 9.22
CA ALA A 27 -6.12 1.90 8.82
C ALA A 27 -5.00 2.62 8.05
N VAL A 28 -5.31 3.58 7.17
CA VAL A 28 -4.28 4.42 6.51
C VAL A 28 -3.50 5.26 7.54
N LYS A 29 -4.18 5.79 8.55
CA LYS A 29 -3.50 6.52 9.64
C LYS A 29 -2.57 5.61 10.43
N GLU A 30 -3.03 4.42 10.78
CA GLU A 30 -2.25 3.40 11.47
C GLU A 30 -1.02 2.98 10.66
N ALA A 31 -1.19 2.68 9.36
CA ALA A 31 -0.10 2.38 8.44
C ALA A 31 0.98 3.49 8.43
N ARG A 32 0.56 4.76 8.37
CA ARG A 32 1.49 5.91 8.46
C ARG A 32 2.21 5.96 9.80
N GLN A 33 1.51 5.76 10.91
CA GLN A 33 2.11 5.80 12.23
C GLN A 33 3.11 4.68 12.47
N GLY A 34 2.77 3.45 12.08
CA GLY A 34 3.63 2.26 12.22
C GLY A 34 4.90 2.33 11.37
N THR A 35 4.81 2.94 10.18
CA THR A 35 5.89 2.89 9.18
C THR A 35 6.69 4.20 9.03
N ALA A 36 6.31 5.29 9.69
CA ALA A 36 7.02 6.57 9.59
C ALA A 36 8.52 6.48 9.94
N LYS A 37 8.89 5.64 10.90
CA LYS A 37 10.29 5.40 11.30
C LYS A 37 11.14 4.80 10.16
N PHE A 38 10.52 4.11 9.22
CA PHE A 38 11.20 3.41 8.12
C PHE A 38 11.61 4.33 6.95
N HIS A 39 11.35 5.64 7.03
CA HIS A 39 12.05 6.59 6.16
C HIS A 39 13.58 6.56 6.36
N GLN A 40 14.04 6.06 7.51
CA GLN A 40 15.44 5.70 7.75
C GLN A 40 15.59 4.19 7.58
N ILE A 41 16.33 3.79 6.55
CA ILE A 41 16.51 2.37 6.19
C ILE A 41 17.06 1.52 7.34
N SER A 42 17.96 2.09 8.15
CA SER A 42 18.51 1.39 9.32
C SER A 42 17.46 0.98 10.35
N HIS A 43 16.36 1.73 10.46
CA HIS A 43 15.25 1.35 11.33
C HIS A 43 14.43 0.19 10.74
N ALA A 44 14.30 0.13 9.41
CA ALA A 44 13.67 -1.01 8.74
C ALA A 44 14.51 -2.28 8.95
N GLU A 45 15.81 -2.21 8.69
CA GLU A 45 16.75 -3.33 8.88
C GLU A 45 16.78 -3.80 10.33
N ALA A 46 16.85 -2.90 11.30
CA ALA A 46 16.79 -3.22 12.72
C ALA A 46 15.44 -3.84 13.16
N SER A 47 14.38 -3.64 12.37
CA SER A 47 13.07 -4.23 12.59
C SER A 47 12.85 -5.53 11.82
N GLY A 48 13.88 -6.10 11.17
CA GLY A 48 13.82 -7.39 10.48
C GLY A 48 13.48 -7.31 9.00
N TYR A 49 13.38 -6.11 8.40
CA TYR A 49 13.20 -5.96 6.96
C TYR A 49 14.54 -6.08 6.24
N GLY A 50 14.60 -6.95 5.24
CA GLY A 50 15.78 -7.16 4.39
C GLY A 50 15.50 -6.87 2.93
N SER A 51 16.53 -6.36 2.21
CA SER A 51 16.43 -6.13 0.77
C SER A 51 16.19 -7.43 0.01
N THR A 52 15.28 -7.41 -0.95
CA THR A 52 15.06 -8.51 -1.90
C THR A 52 15.81 -8.31 -3.22
N LEU A 53 16.67 -7.29 -3.32
CA LEU A 53 17.35 -6.91 -4.56
C LEU A 53 18.09 -8.07 -5.22
N ASP A 54 18.89 -8.80 -4.46
CA ASP A 54 19.70 -9.91 -4.97
C ASP A 54 18.88 -11.13 -5.40
N LEU A 55 17.65 -11.26 -4.88
CA LEU A 55 16.76 -12.38 -5.16
C LEU A 55 15.75 -12.06 -6.25
N LEU A 56 15.14 -10.89 -6.18
CA LEU A 56 14.01 -10.50 -7.05
C LEU A 56 14.35 -9.32 -7.97
N GLY A 57 15.38 -8.54 -7.65
CA GLY A 57 15.66 -7.31 -8.38
C GLY A 57 14.77 -6.14 -7.97
N CYS A 58 14.82 -5.09 -8.77
CA CYS A 58 13.98 -3.90 -8.69
C CYS A 58 12.75 -4.11 -9.59
N PHE A 59 11.61 -3.56 -9.19
CA PHE A 59 10.36 -3.73 -9.91
C PHE A 59 9.99 -2.49 -10.72
N GLU A 60 9.80 -2.65 -12.01
CA GLU A 60 9.35 -1.58 -12.92
C GLU A 60 8.44 -2.13 -14.03
N ASN A 61 7.61 -1.25 -14.58
CA ASN A 61 6.80 -1.49 -15.75
C ASN A 61 6.92 -0.27 -16.68
N PRO A 62 7.87 -0.28 -17.64
CA PRO A 62 8.09 0.85 -18.53
C PRO A 62 6.82 1.28 -19.26
N GLY A 63 6.51 2.58 -19.20
CA GLY A 63 5.28 3.16 -19.75
C GLY A 63 4.08 3.15 -18.80
N VAL A 64 4.16 2.46 -17.66
CA VAL A 64 3.11 2.42 -16.61
C VAL A 64 3.60 3.10 -15.33
N GLY A 65 4.77 2.70 -14.82
CA GLY A 65 5.36 3.27 -13.61
C GLY A 65 6.39 2.37 -12.95
N GLY A 66 7.04 2.87 -11.93
CA GLY A 66 7.92 2.10 -11.07
C GLY A 66 7.17 1.51 -9.89
N MET A 67 7.80 0.53 -9.27
CA MET A 67 7.45 0.01 -7.94
C MET A 67 8.67 0.17 -7.02
N GLY A 68 9.86 -0.15 -7.52
CA GLY A 68 11.12 0.04 -6.82
C GLY A 68 11.64 -1.22 -6.15
N LEU A 69 12.37 -1.04 -5.04
CA LEU A 69 12.95 -2.12 -4.25
C LEU A 69 12.03 -2.50 -3.10
N HIS A 70 11.88 -3.81 -2.87
CA HIS A 70 11.16 -4.34 -1.73
C HIS A 70 12.14 -4.71 -0.61
N TYR A 71 11.78 -4.35 0.61
CA TYR A 71 12.41 -4.78 1.84
C TYR A 71 11.39 -5.63 2.59
N LEU A 72 11.61 -6.94 2.61
CA LEU A 72 10.69 -7.93 3.16
C LEU A 72 11.06 -8.27 4.61
N ASN A 73 10.06 -8.36 5.47
CA ASN A 73 10.17 -9.00 6.78
C ASN A 73 9.51 -10.38 6.73
N ALA A 74 10.32 -11.41 6.53
CA ALA A 74 9.83 -12.78 6.43
C ALA A 74 9.16 -13.29 7.73
N GLY A 75 9.44 -12.67 8.88
CA GLY A 75 8.80 -13.00 10.15
C GLY A 75 7.32 -12.59 10.23
N LEU A 76 6.86 -11.72 9.31
CA LEU A 76 5.46 -11.27 9.21
C LEU A 76 4.64 -12.09 8.19
N LEU A 77 5.24 -13.03 7.47
CA LEU A 77 4.54 -13.88 6.50
C LEU A 77 3.76 -15.02 7.19
N ASP A 78 2.90 -14.67 8.14
CA ASP A 78 2.15 -15.62 8.97
C ASP A 78 0.64 -15.68 8.65
N GLY A 79 0.20 -14.91 7.66
CA GLY A 79 -1.21 -14.80 7.27
C GLY A 79 -2.01 -13.75 8.05
N THR A 80 -1.43 -13.12 9.06
CA THR A 80 -2.02 -11.99 9.78
C THR A 80 -1.77 -10.70 8.97
N VAL A 81 -2.76 -9.83 8.87
CA VAL A 81 -2.64 -8.56 8.14
C VAL A 81 -2.92 -7.41 9.08
N GLU A 82 -1.90 -6.60 9.35
CA GLU A 82 -1.99 -5.41 10.22
C GLU A 82 -1.54 -4.15 9.49
N ALA A 83 -2.37 -3.10 9.53
CA ALA A 83 -2.09 -1.87 8.79
C ALA A 83 -0.74 -1.22 9.17
N GLY A 84 -0.35 -1.30 10.44
CA GLY A 84 0.89 -0.72 10.97
C GLY A 84 2.13 -1.57 10.76
N GLU A 85 1.99 -2.83 10.36
CA GLU A 85 3.07 -3.83 10.25
C GLU A 85 3.03 -4.54 8.88
N PRO A 86 3.30 -3.82 7.77
CA PRO A 86 3.31 -4.41 6.44
C PRO A 86 4.41 -5.46 6.30
N GLU A 87 4.19 -6.51 5.55
CA GLU A 87 5.17 -7.56 5.28
C GLU A 87 6.34 -7.04 4.44
N ALA A 88 6.11 -6.03 3.58
CA ALA A 88 7.17 -5.38 2.81
C ALA A 88 7.05 -3.87 2.78
N LEU A 89 8.22 -3.23 2.74
CA LEU A 89 8.39 -1.79 2.53
C LEU A 89 8.90 -1.57 1.12
N VAL A 90 8.33 -0.58 0.41
CA VAL A 90 8.68 -0.28 -0.97
C VAL A 90 9.49 1.01 -1.02
N TYR A 91 10.73 0.91 -1.54
CA TYR A 91 11.66 2.03 -1.65
C TYR A 91 11.95 2.39 -3.11
N GLU A 92 11.80 3.67 -3.45
CA GLU A 92 12.33 4.24 -4.67
C GLU A 92 13.86 4.37 -4.53
N MET A 93 14.62 3.78 -5.44
CA MET A 93 16.07 4.02 -5.55
C MET A 93 16.32 5.28 -6.38
N ARG A 94 17.01 6.24 -5.81
CA ARG A 94 17.39 7.46 -6.48
C ARG A 94 18.68 7.27 -7.27
N ALA A 95 18.96 8.19 -8.22
CA ALA A 95 20.18 8.15 -9.02
C ALA A 95 21.47 8.28 -8.19
N ASP A 96 21.40 8.86 -6.99
CA ASP A 96 22.50 8.94 -6.02
C ASP A 96 22.63 7.70 -5.13
N GLY A 97 21.84 6.66 -5.38
CA GLY A 97 21.78 5.42 -4.62
C GLY A 97 21.01 5.51 -3.30
N GLN A 98 20.47 6.68 -2.95
CA GLN A 98 19.65 6.83 -1.75
C GLN A 98 18.30 6.15 -1.93
N LEU A 99 17.82 5.50 -0.86
CA LEU A 99 16.51 4.88 -0.81
C LEU A 99 15.49 5.81 -0.15
N LYS A 100 14.32 5.93 -0.78
CA LYS A 100 13.20 6.71 -0.26
C LYS A 100 11.97 5.83 -0.12
N LEU A 101 11.45 5.69 1.10
CA LEU A 101 10.18 4.98 1.33
C LEU A 101 9.06 5.67 0.54
N VAL A 102 8.38 4.91 -0.31
CA VAL A 102 7.31 5.40 -1.19
C VAL A 102 5.99 4.69 -0.97
N GLY A 103 6.03 3.41 -0.61
CA GLY A 103 4.85 2.58 -0.43
C GLY A 103 5.06 1.46 0.56
N LEU A 104 4.00 0.74 0.78
CA LEU A 104 3.95 -0.49 1.58
C LEU A 104 3.35 -1.58 0.70
N GLU A 105 3.75 -2.81 0.94
CA GLU A 105 3.11 -3.97 0.35
C GLU A 105 2.75 -4.96 1.46
N TYR A 106 1.51 -5.40 1.42
CA TYR A 106 0.96 -6.41 2.31
C TYR A 106 0.90 -7.72 1.55
N LEU A 107 1.41 -8.79 2.16
CA LEU A 107 1.64 -10.08 1.51
C LEU A 107 1.07 -11.21 2.38
N VAL A 108 0.19 -12.01 1.80
CA VAL A 108 -0.28 -13.25 2.44
C VAL A 108 0.14 -14.42 1.58
N PRO A 109 0.87 -15.43 2.12
CA PRO A 109 1.19 -16.65 1.40
C PRO A 109 -0.07 -17.31 0.82
N ALA A 110 -0.04 -17.71 -0.44
CA ALA A 110 -1.22 -18.20 -1.16
C ALA A 110 -1.82 -19.45 -0.51
N GLU A 111 -1.00 -20.27 0.12
CA GLU A 111 -1.44 -21.47 0.86
C GLU A 111 -2.26 -21.17 2.13
N LEU A 112 -2.17 -19.94 2.63
CA LEU A 112 -2.94 -19.50 3.81
C LEU A 112 -4.25 -18.77 3.44
N VAL A 113 -4.53 -18.58 2.14
CA VAL A 113 -5.69 -17.83 1.66
C VAL A 113 -6.81 -18.75 1.20
N ASP A 114 -8.03 -18.51 1.68
CA ASP A 114 -9.24 -18.98 1.02
C ASP A 114 -9.59 -18.05 -0.16
N PRO A 115 -9.48 -18.51 -1.42
CA PRO A 115 -9.76 -17.65 -2.58
C PRO A 115 -11.22 -17.18 -2.66
N THR A 116 -12.14 -17.83 -1.95
CA THR A 116 -13.56 -17.43 -1.89
C THR A 116 -13.80 -16.33 -0.85
N ASN A 117 -12.84 -16.13 0.06
CA ASN A 117 -12.87 -15.08 1.08
C ASN A 117 -11.47 -14.46 1.26
N PRO A 118 -10.95 -13.73 0.26
CA PRO A 118 -9.59 -13.20 0.30
C PRO A 118 -9.39 -12.18 1.42
N PRO A 119 -8.15 -12.01 1.91
CA PRO A 119 -7.81 -11.02 2.91
C PRO A 119 -8.28 -9.61 2.51
N GLN A 120 -8.57 -8.79 3.51
CA GLN A 120 -9.01 -7.41 3.31
C GLN A 120 -8.22 -6.46 4.20
N LEU A 121 -7.84 -5.30 3.63
CA LEU A 121 -7.31 -4.17 4.37
C LEU A 121 -7.77 -2.87 3.68
N PHE A 122 -7.86 -1.76 4.40
CA PHE A 122 -8.31 -0.47 3.88
C PHE A 122 -9.69 -0.51 3.19
N GLY A 123 -10.52 -1.51 3.51
CA GLY A 123 -11.82 -1.74 2.85
C GLY A 123 -11.72 -2.32 1.43
N ARG A 124 -10.61 -2.98 1.11
CA ARG A 124 -10.35 -3.62 -0.18
C ARG A 124 -9.84 -5.04 0.00
N HIS A 125 -10.15 -5.90 -0.96
CA HIS A 125 -9.59 -7.25 -1.04
C HIS A 125 -8.18 -7.22 -1.63
N PHE A 126 -7.35 -8.14 -1.17
CA PHE A 126 -6.10 -8.50 -1.81
C PHE A 126 -6.39 -9.21 -3.13
N HIS A 127 -5.41 -9.21 -4.03
CA HIS A 127 -5.45 -9.96 -5.28
C HIS A 127 -4.22 -10.89 -5.39
N PRO A 128 -4.29 -11.98 -6.16
CA PRO A 128 -3.15 -12.86 -6.34
C PRO A 128 -2.03 -12.14 -7.13
N HIS A 129 -0.78 -12.32 -6.69
CA HIS A 129 0.38 -11.89 -7.47
C HIS A 129 0.50 -12.77 -8.74
N PRO A 130 0.79 -12.18 -9.93
CA PRO A 130 0.75 -12.92 -11.18
C PRO A 130 1.80 -14.02 -11.31
N ILE A 131 2.91 -13.96 -10.53
CA ILE A 131 4.05 -14.87 -10.65
C ILE A 131 4.40 -15.50 -9.30
N LEU A 132 4.45 -14.71 -8.22
CA LEU A 132 4.86 -15.17 -6.89
C LEU A 132 3.67 -15.78 -6.13
N PRO A 133 3.90 -16.75 -5.22
CA PRO A 133 2.83 -17.46 -4.50
C PRO A 133 2.25 -16.63 -3.34
N PHE A 134 1.81 -15.41 -3.62
CA PHE A 134 1.25 -14.49 -2.64
C PHE A 134 -0.06 -13.86 -3.12
N TRP A 135 -0.90 -13.50 -2.16
CA TRP A 135 -1.94 -12.48 -2.33
C TRP A 135 -1.39 -11.17 -1.82
N ILE A 136 -1.58 -10.10 -2.59
CA ILE A 136 -0.90 -8.83 -2.37
C ILE A 136 -1.85 -7.64 -2.34
N MET A 137 -1.39 -6.59 -1.68
CA MET A 137 -1.98 -5.26 -1.74
C MET A 137 -0.90 -4.19 -1.57
N HIS A 138 -0.73 -3.33 -2.55
CA HIS A 138 0.10 -2.14 -2.43
C HIS A 138 -0.67 -1.00 -1.75
N ALA A 139 0.05 -0.15 -1.00
CA ALA A 139 -0.49 1.08 -0.42
C ALA A 139 0.53 2.23 -0.56
N TRP A 140 0.29 3.12 -1.53
CA TRP A 140 1.15 4.27 -1.82
C TRP A 140 0.90 5.43 -0.85
N ILE A 141 1.15 5.21 0.43
CA ILE A 141 0.86 6.20 1.48
C ILE A 141 1.94 7.28 1.60
N TRP A 142 3.15 7.06 1.07
CA TRP A 142 4.28 7.98 1.15
C TRP A 142 4.60 8.68 -0.18
N ARG A 143 4.06 8.17 -1.29
CA ARG A 143 4.18 8.76 -2.63
C ARG A 143 2.82 8.74 -3.30
N PRO A 144 2.17 9.90 -3.56
CA PRO A 144 0.89 9.92 -4.25
C PRO A 144 0.94 9.15 -5.57
N ASN A 145 -0.05 8.30 -5.80
CA ASN A 145 -0.20 7.55 -7.04
C ASN A 145 -1.42 8.09 -7.82
N PRO A 146 -1.23 8.74 -8.97
CA PRO A 146 -2.33 9.27 -9.77
C PRO A 146 -3.23 8.17 -10.34
N SER A 147 -2.72 6.94 -10.48
CA SER A 147 -3.52 5.78 -10.90
C SER A 147 -4.39 5.21 -9.78
N GLY A 148 -4.14 5.59 -8.53
CA GLY A 148 -4.86 5.16 -7.34
C GLY A 148 -3.94 4.64 -6.24
N MET A 149 -4.31 4.91 -4.97
CA MET A 149 -3.48 4.57 -3.80
C MET A 149 -3.11 3.08 -3.71
N PHE A 150 -3.95 2.19 -4.25
CA PHE A 150 -3.81 0.74 -4.11
C PHE A 150 -3.54 0.02 -5.44
N MET A 151 -3.10 0.76 -6.47
CA MET A 151 -2.66 0.18 -7.73
C MET A 151 -1.21 -0.30 -7.61
N ASP A 152 -0.84 -1.38 -8.31
CA ASP A 152 0.48 -2.00 -8.20
C ASP A 152 1.60 -1.07 -8.67
N TRP A 153 1.38 -0.36 -9.78
CA TRP A 153 2.38 0.53 -10.38
C TRP A 153 2.08 2.00 -10.07
N ASN A 154 3.14 2.77 -9.82
CA ASN A 154 3.01 4.20 -9.55
C ASN A 154 3.83 5.02 -10.56
N PRO A 155 3.19 5.78 -11.48
CA PRO A 155 3.91 6.62 -12.44
C PRO A 155 4.79 7.71 -11.81
N ASN A 156 4.57 8.04 -10.53
CA ASN A 156 5.38 9.00 -9.78
C ASN A 156 6.61 8.36 -9.11
N VAL A 157 6.79 7.04 -9.19
CA VAL A 157 7.98 6.32 -8.74
C VAL A 157 8.90 6.13 -9.93
N ALA A 158 10.18 6.48 -9.77
CA ALA A 158 11.17 6.33 -10.82
C ALA A 158 11.30 4.85 -11.23
N LEU A 159 11.62 4.63 -12.51
CA LEU A 159 12.05 3.32 -12.98
C LEU A 159 13.37 2.93 -12.33
N CYS A 160 13.69 1.66 -12.39
CA CYS A 160 14.93 1.12 -11.83
C CYS A 160 16.16 1.79 -12.47
N PRO A 161 17.19 2.14 -11.70
CA PRO A 161 18.41 2.72 -12.25
C PRO A 161 19.10 1.74 -13.20
N GLU A 162 19.80 2.28 -14.20
CA GLU A 162 20.57 1.48 -15.14
C GLU A 162 21.61 0.61 -14.41
N GLY A 163 21.70 -0.66 -14.81
CA GLY A 163 22.61 -1.63 -14.21
C GLY A 163 22.07 -2.31 -12.95
N VAL A 164 20.92 -1.91 -12.44
CA VAL A 164 20.24 -2.62 -11.35
C VAL A 164 19.43 -3.79 -11.92
N PRO A 165 19.54 -5.02 -11.34
CA PRO A 165 18.71 -6.14 -11.77
C PRO A 165 17.23 -5.80 -11.69
N VAL A 166 16.46 -6.14 -12.73
CA VAL A 166 15.02 -5.91 -12.81
C VAL A 166 14.28 -7.24 -12.70
N PHE A 167 13.17 -7.24 -11.94
CA PHE A 167 12.35 -8.44 -11.75
C PHE A 167 11.81 -8.98 -13.07
N GLY A 168 12.08 -10.26 -13.34
CA GLY A 168 11.59 -10.94 -14.53
C GLY A 168 12.34 -10.61 -15.84
N SER A 169 13.50 -9.94 -15.76
CA SER A 169 14.36 -9.65 -16.90
C SER A 169 15.35 -10.78 -17.21
#